data_28f511f7316112be6780a4077ba15a5f
#
_entry.id   28f511f7316112be6780a4077ba15a5f
#
_cell.length_a   1.000
_cell.length_b   1.000
_cell.length_c   1.000
_cell.angle_alpha   90.00
_cell.angle_beta   90.00
_cell.angle_gamma   90.00
#
_symmetry.space_group_name_H-M   'P 1'
#
loop_
_entity.id
_entity.type
_entity.pdbx_description
1 polymer ?
#
loop_
_entity_poly.entity_id
_entity_poly.type
_entity_poly.pdbx_seq_one_letter_code
_entity_poly.pdbx_strand_id
1 'polypeptide(L)'
;MCGNTFLKDLFSILFLCSTNRDALVESVLSRSNLSNSCDWNISFVRDFNNWELPVVMSFFNFIQPFLSRRERNDTKVWKLRNFGQFDVSSFYCALQDSNRLKFLWKIIWGVKALCRISFFIWIAGRGKILTCDNLMKMGHVLADWCCMCKNHWETEDHLLLHCEVATALWGFVFQTFGIQWVLPAKVLDLLFGWYNWFGRHSSDIWNLVPLYLMWSLWQERNHRIEDLEKSLIYLQEQFLGLLYDCSRSWGFMEASSLSDFVVSLNAT
;
A
#
# COMPACT_ATOMS: atom_id res chain seq x y z
N MET A 1 18.68 -17.72 -18.09
CA MET A 1 17.22 -17.83 -18.24
C MET A 1 16.83 -17.55 -19.67
N CYS A 2 16.07 -18.41 -20.30
CA CYS A 2 15.46 -18.17 -21.60
C CYS A 2 13.95 -18.03 -21.39
N GLY A 3 13.43 -16.82 -21.47
CA GLY A 3 12.05 -16.52 -21.06
C GLY A 3 11.85 -16.57 -19.54
N ASN A 4 10.70 -17.08 -19.08
CA ASN A 4 10.34 -17.15 -17.65
C ASN A 4 10.76 -18.45 -16.93
N THR A 5 11.44 -19.37 -17.64
CA THR A 5 11.83 -20.67 -17.10
C THR A 5 13.35 -20.82 -17.03
N PHE A 6 13.82 -21.54 -16.01
CA PHE A 6 15.25 -21.84 -15.88
C PHE A 6 15.61 -23.03 -16.76
N LEU A 7 16.72 -22.95 -17.49
CA LEU A 7 17.24 -24.06 -18.33
C LEU A 7 17.50 -25.33 -17.50
N LYS A 8 17.92 -25.21 -16.25
CA LYS A 8 18.16 -26.33 -15.35
C LYS A 8 16.89 -27.17 -15.09
N ASP A 9 15.71 -26.52 -15.10
CA ASP A 9 14.43 -27.19 -14.83
C ASP A 9 13.90 -27.88 -16.08
N LEU A 10 14.13 -27.28 -17.25
CA LEU A 10 13.74 -27.85 -18.55
C LEU A 10 14.65 -29.01 -18.98
N PHE A 11 15.93 -28.90 -18.69
CA PHE A 11 16.97 -29.85 -19.14
C PHE A 11 17.82 -30.32 -17.97
N SER A 12 17.18 -30.87 -16.95
CA SER A 12 17.82 -31.27 -15.69
C SER A 12 18.97 -32.28 -15.87
N ILE A 13 18.83 -33.24 -16.79
CA ILE A 13 19.85 -34.24 -17.09
C ILE A 13 21.12 -33.56 -17.65
N LEU A 14 20.97 -32.65 -18.61
CA LEU A 14 22.10 -31.92 -19.20
C LEU A 14 22.74 -30.95 -18.20
N PHE A 15 21.96 -30.35 -17.34
CA PHE A 15 22.48 -29.50 -16.26
C PHE A 15 23.38 -30.29 -15.28
N LEU A 16 22.99 -31.51 -14.92
CA LEU A 16 23.82 -32.40 -14.10
C LEU A 16 25.13 -32.82 -14.79
N CYS A 17 25.12 -32.96 -16.11
CA CYS A 17 26.29 -33.34 -16.92
C CYS A 17 27.14 -32.13 -17.35
N SER A 18 26.73 -30.89 -17.08
CA SER A 18 27.47 -29.68 -17.44
C SER A 18 28.76 -29.55 -16.61
N THR A 19 29.87 -29.19 -17.28
CA THR A 19 31.16 -28.90 -16.60
C THR A 19 31.11 -27.61 -15.79
N ASN A 20 30.35 -26.62 -16.25
CA ASN A 20 30.22 -25.34 -15.57
C ASN A 20 28.73 -24.98 -15.42
N ARG A 21 28.19 -25.22 -14.23
CA ARG A 21 26.76 -25.02 -13.90
C ARG A 21 26.41 -23.54 -13.69
N ASP A 22 27.40 -22.73 -13.35
CA ASP A 22 27.25 -21.29 -13.07
C ASP A 22 27.81 -20.42 -14.19
N ALA A 23 28.03 -21.02 -15.37
CA ALA A 23 28.58 -20.31 -16.53
C ALA A 23 27.68 -19.13 -16.94
N LEU A 24 28.29 -17.99 -17.15
CA LEU A 24 27.63 -16.84 -17.78
C LEU A 24 27.49 -17.09 -19.29
N VAL A 25 26.43 -16.58 -19.89
CA VAL A 25 26.19 -16.68 -21.34
C VAL A 25 27.41 -16.22 -22.16
N GLU A 26 28.06 -15.14 -21.70
CA GLU A 26 29.26 -14.60 -22.34
C GLU A 26 30.44 -15.60 -22.38
N SER A 27 30.59 -16.41 -21.33
CA SER A 27 31.70 -17.39 -21.23
C SER A 27 31.49 -18.64 -22.08
N VAL A 28 30.26 -18.95 -22.49
CA VAL A 28 29.91 -20.09 -23.32
C VAL A 28 29.60 -19.75 -24.76
N LEU A 29 29.73 -18.48 -25.14
CA LEU A 29 29.66 -18.03 -26.54
C LEU A 29 31.04 -17.95 -27.14
N SER A 30 31.32 -18.76 -28.16
CA SER A 30 32.53 -18.62 -28.97
C SER A 30 32.25 -17.74 -30.20
N ARG A 31 33.18 -16.82 -30.45
CA ARG A 31 33.16 -15.93 -31.62
C ARG A 31 34.18 -16.43 -32.64
N SER A 32 33.75 -16.71 -33.85
CA SER A 32 34.64 -16.97 -34.95
C SER A 32 35.09 -15.63 -35.56
N ASN A 33 36.40 -15.38 -35.53
CA ASN A 33 36.99 -14.13 -36.08
C ASN A 33 36.92 -14.05 -37.62
N LEU A 34 36.54 -15.13 -38.30
CA LEU A 34 36.49 -15.24 -39.75
C LEU A 34 35.10 -15.16 -40.35
N SER A 35 34.09 -15.45 -39.58
CA SER A 35 32.69 -15.37 -40.00
C SER A 35 31.91 -14.77 -38.82
N ASN A 36 31.21 -13.67 -39.00
CA ASN A 36 30.39 -13.01 -37.96
C ASN A 36 29.34 -13.98 -37.32
N SER A 37 29.69 -15.26 -37.15
CA SER A 37 28.90 -16.31 -36.53
C SER A 37 29.28 -16.44 -35.04
N CYS A 38 28.28 -16.49 -34.20
CA CYS A 38 28.42 -16.88 -32.81
C CYS A 38 27.92 -18.31 -32.66
N ASP A 39 28.70 -19.14 -31.98
CA ASP A 39 28.32 -20.52 -31.70
C ASP A 39 28.35 -20.79 -30.19
N TRP A 40 27.51 -21.73 -29.75
CA TRP A 40 27.51 -22.18 -28.37
C TRP A 40 28.67 -23.12 -28.07
N ASN A 41 29.58 -22.73 -27.20
CA ASN A 41 30.67 -23.56 -26.69
C ASN A 41 30.32 -24.10 -25.29
N ILE A 42 29.44 -25.08 -25.26
CA ILE A 42 28.99 -25.72 -24.02
C ILE A 42 29.71 -27.07 -23.91
N SER A 43 30.42 -27.30 -22.84
CA SER A 43 31.16 -28.53 -22.55
C SER A 43 30.44 -29.34 -21.48
N PHE A 44 30.54 -30.65 -21.64
CA PHE A 44 29.95 -31.63 -20.73
C PHE A 44 31.04 -32.53 -20.12
N VAL A 45 30.79 -33.06 -18.93
CA VAL A 45 31.76 -33.89 -18.19
C VAL A 45 32.03 -35.24 -18.86
N ARG A 46 31.08 -35.75 -19.66
CA ARG A 46 31.15 -37.02 -20.33
C ARG A 46 30.44 -36.97 -21.67
N ASP A 47 30.73 -37.93 -22.52
CA ASP A 47 29.98 -38.18 -23.75
C ASP A 47 28.56 -38.66 -23.47
N PHE A 48 27.65 -38.42 -24.41
CA PHE A 48 26.26 -38.81 -24.30
C PHE A 48 25.99 -40.19 -24.86
N ASN A 49 25.11 -40.92 -24.18
CA ASN A 49 24.58 -42.17 -24.67
C ASN A 49 23.56 -41.94 -25.81
N ASN A 50 23.32 -42.92 -26.66
CA ASN A 50 22.41 -42.81 -27.81
C ASN A 50 20.98 -42.40 -27.39
N TRP A 51 20.52 -42.79 -26.22
CA TRP A 51 19.19 -42.42 -25.70
C TRP A 51 19.10 -40.97 -25.19
N GLU A 52 20.24 -40.33 -24.89
CA GLU A 52 20.31 -38.93 -24.47
C GLU A 52 20.36 -37.96 -25.67
N LEU A 53 20.78 -38.40 -26.84
CA LEU A 53 20.95 -37.57 -28.03
C LEU A 53 19.69 -36.76 -28.39
N PRO A 54 18.46 -37.31 -28.35
CA PRO A 54 17.27 -36.53 -28.63
C PRO A 54 17.09 -35.32 -27.66
N VAL A 55 17.46 -35.50 -26.39
CA VAL A 55 17.39 -34.43 -25.38
C VAL A 55 18.44 -33.34 -25.66
N VAL A 56 19.64 -33.75 -26.03
CA VAL A 56 20.74 -32.86 -26.44
C VAL A 56 20.34 -32.03 -27.66
N MET A 57 19.78 -32.67 -28.67
CA MET A 57 19.31 -31.99 -29.90
C MET A 57 18.18 -31.01 -29.59
N SER A 58 17.24 -31.40 -28.72
CA SER A 58 16.16 -30.53 -28.28
C SER A 58 16.70 -29.30 -27.52
N PHE A 59 17.70 -29.47 -26.67
CA PHE A 59 18.37 -28.39 -25.97
C PHE A 59 19.02 -27.39 -26.91
N PHE A 60 19.85 -27.87 -27.89
CA PHE A 60 20.50 -26.98 -28.83
C PHE A 60 19.50 -26.28 -29.75
N ASN A 61 18.45 -26.94 -30.19
CA ASN A 61 17.37 -26.31 -30.95
C ASN A 61 16.63 -25.25 -30.12
N PHE A 62 16.48 -25.45 -28.82
CA PHE A 62 15.87 -24.52 -27.93
C PHE A 62 16.72 -23.24 -27.70
N ILE A 63 18.04 -23.39 -27.55
CA ILE A 63 18.94 -22.26 -27.31
C ILE A 63 19.37 -21.53 -28.58
N GLN A 64 19.29 -22.16 -29.75
CA GLN A 64 19.73 -21.61 -31.06
C GLN A 64 19.07 -20.25 -31.39
N PRO A 65 17.74 -20.04 -31.19
CA PRO A 65 17.11 -18.74 -31.45
C PRO A 65 17.62 -17.60 -30.57
N PHE A 66 18.27 -17.92 -29.45
CA PHE A 66 18.83 -16.93 -28.52
C PHE A 66 20.28 -16.54 -28.86
N LEU A 67 20.86 -17.11 -29.92
CA LEU A 67 22.11 -16.62 -30.47
C LEU A 67 21.93 -15.19 -30.98
N SER A 68 22.45 -14.25 -30.20
CA SER A 68 22.39 -12.84 -30.56
C SER A 68 23.37 -12.54 -31.70
N ARG A 69 22.85 -12.22 -32.89
CA ARG A 69 23.64 -11.57 -33.94
C ARG A 69 23.89 -10.12 -33.52
N ARG A 70 25.03 -9.84 -32.89
CA ARG A 70 25.22 -8.55 -32.31
C ARG A 70 26.21 -7.65 -32.98
N GLU A 71 25.71 -6.47 -33.27
CA GLU A 71 26.47 -5.24 -33.46
C GLU A 71 26.30 -4.23 -32.29
N ARG A 72 25.52 -4.53 -31.29
CA ARG A 72 25.22 -3.56 -30.20
C ARG A 72 25.45 -4.14 -28.81
N ASN A 73 25.99 -3.33 -27.91
CA ASN A 73 26.14 -3.68 -26.49
C ASN A 73 24.79 -3.84 -25.80
N ASP A 74 24.74 -4.69 -24.76
CA ASP A 74 23.55 -4.87 -23.95
C ASP A 74 23.15 -3.57 -23.30
N THR A 75 21.91 -3.15 -23.52
CA THR A 75 21.34 -1.96 -22.87
C THR A 75 20.24 -2.38 -21.90
N LYS A 76 20.30 -1.83 -20.70
CA LYS A 76 19.22 -2.01 -19.72
C LYS A 76 18.04 -1.14 -20.14
N VAL A 77 16.90 -1.75 -20.40
CA VAL A 77 15.68 -1.03 -20.79
C VAL A 77 14.68 -1.09 -19.63
N TRP A 78 14.22 0.06 -19.20
CA TRP A 78 13.18 0.19 -18.18
C TRP A 78 11.80 0.08 -18.81
N LYS A 79 11.11 -1.05 -18.57
CA LYS A 79 9.83 -1.39 -19.22
C LYS A 79 8.63 -0.52 -18.78
N LEU A 80 8.75 0.22 -17.68
CA LEU A 80 7.66 1.02 -17.13
C LEU A 80 7.53 2.42 -17.76
N ARG A 81 8.41 2.78 -18.69
CA ARG A 81 8.39 4.05 -19.43
C ARG A 81 8.61 3.82 -20.92
N ASN A 82 7.92 4.60 -21.73
CA ASN A 82 7.99 4.50 -23.21
C ASN A 82 9.40 4.74 -23.77
N PHE A 83 10.21 5.54 -23.08
CA PHE A 83 11.58 5.86 -23.50
C PHE A 83 12.63 4.88 -22.98
N GLY A 84 12.24 3.83 -22.25
CA GLY A 84 13.16 2.79 -21.77
C GLY A 84 14.19 3.24 -20.73
N GLN A 85 14.13 4.48 -20.26
CA GLN A 85 15.05 5.01 -19.23
C GLN A 85 14.45 4.83 -17.83
N PHE A 86 15.32 4.45 -16.88
CA PHE A 86 14.95 4.34 -15.47
C PHE A 86 14.68 5.72 -14.88
N ASP A 87 13.56 5.85 -14.19
CA ASP A 87 13.30 6.98 -13.30
C ASP A 87 12.73 6.48 -11.96
N VAL A 88 13.12 7.17 -10.89
CA VAL A 88 12.75 6.82 -9.51
C VAL A 88 11.24 6.86 -9.31
N SER A 89 10.55 7.78 -9.95
CA SER A 89 9.10 7.94 -9.83
C SER A 89 8.34 6.73 -10.37
N SER A 90 8.71 6.24 -11.56
CA SER A 90 8.08 5.05 -12.15
C SER A 90 8.38 3.78 -11.36
N PHE A 91 9.58 3.66 -10.80
CA PHE A 91 9.94 2.57 -9.91
C PHE A 91 9.10 2.60 -8.63
N TYR A 92 8.98 3.76 -8.01
CA TYR A 92 8.17 3.96 -6.81
C TYR A 92 6.68 3.66 -7.07
N CYS A 93 6.17 4.11 -8.23
CA CYS A 93 4.80 3.80 -8.65
C CYS A 93 4.57 2.31 -8.90
N ALA A 94 5.57 1.58 -9.38
CA ALA A 94 5.47 0.13 -9.59
C ALA A 94 5.53 -0.68 -8.30
N LEU A 95 6.25 -0.20 -7.29
CA LEU A 95 6.30 -0.81 -5.96
C LEU A 95 5.04 -0.55 -5.13
N GLN A 96 4.29 0.49 -5.48
CA GLN A 96 3.06 0.85 -4.78
C GLN A 96 1.86 0.30 -5.55
N ASP A 97 0.86 -0.21 -4.83
CA ASP A 97 -0.45 -0.55 -5.39
C ASP A 97 -1.16 0.76 -5.81
N SER A 98 -0.84 1.21 -7.03
CA SER A 98 -1.04 2.58 -7.50
C SER A 98 -2.50 3.02 -7.55
N ASN A 99 -3.45 2.07 -7.64
CA ASN A 99 -4.87 2.39 -7.75
C ASN A 99 -5.48 2.75 -6.40
N ARG A 100 -5.12 2.04 -5.33
CA ARG A 100 -5.59 2.34 -3.96
C ARG A 100 -5.05 3.68 -3.46
N LEU A 101 -3.79 4.01 -3.75
CA LEU A 101 -3.18 5.26 -3.31
C LEU A 101 -3.68 6.49 -4.06
N LYS A 102 -3.95 6.38 -5.37
CA LYS A 102 -4.57 7.47 -6.15
C LYS A 102 -6.00 7.75 -5.69
N PHE A 103 -6.72 6.72 -5.29
CA PHE A 103 -8.06 6.85 -4.75
C PHE A 103 -8.04 7.52 -3.37
N LEU A 104 -7.15 7.08 -2.48
CA LEU A 104 -6.96 7.68 -1.16
C LEU A 104 -6.63 9.18 -1.26
N TRP A 105 -5.80 9.58 -2.23
CA TRP A 105 -5.50 10.98 -2.50
C TRP A 105 -6.78 11.78 -2.79
N LYS A 106 -7.65 11.31 -3.66
CA LYS A 106 -8.91 12.00 -4.01
C LYS A 106 -9.84 12.16 -2.80
N ILE A 107 -9.97 11.11 -1.99
CA ILE A 107 -10.83 11.10 -0.81
C ILE A 107 -10.35 12.12 0.22
N ILE A 108 -9.06 12.20 0.47
CA ILE A 108 -8.51 13.01 1.56
C ILE A 108 -8.32 14.46 1.13
N TRP A 109 -7.73 14.69 -0.05
CA TRP A 109 -7.37 16.03 -0.52
C TRP A 109 -8.46 16.69 -1.35
N GLY A 110 -9.46 15.93 -1.78
CA GLY A 110 -10.67 16.47 -2.41
C GLY A 110 -11.66 17.05 -1.41
N VAL A 111 -11.50 16.73 -0.11
CA VAL A 111 -12.36 17.24 0.97
C VAL A 111 -11.75 18.52 1.55
N LYS A 112 -12.59 19.52 1.80
CA LYS A 112 -12.18 20.81 2.39
C LYS A 112 -11.96 20.69 3.91
N ALA A 113 -10.99 19.86 4.30
CA ALA A 113 -10.53 19.71 5.68
C ALA A 113 -9.27 20.56 5.94
N LEU A 114 -8.93 20.76 7.22
CA LEU A 114 -7.67 21.39 7.59
C LEU A 114 -6.49 20.55 7.11
N CYS A 115 -5.48 21.16 6.49
CA CYS A 115 -4.31 20.45 5.91
C CYS A 115 -3.64 19.49 6.89
N ARG A 116 -3.54 19.85 8.18
CA ARG A 116 -2.97 19.01 9.24
C ARG A 116 -3.76 17.71 9.44
N ILE A 117 -5.09 17.80 9.35
CA ILE A 117 -5.99 16.63 9.48
C ILE A 117 -5.90 15.76 8.25
N SER A 118 -5.97 16.34 7.05
CA SER A 118 -5.80 15.61 5.79
C SER A 118 -4.45 14.87 5.74
N PHE A 119 -3.37 15.51 6.19
CA PHE A 119 -2.05 14.88 6.26
C PHE A 119 -2.03 13.72 7.26
N PHE A 120 -2.61 13.92 8.46
CA PHE A 120 -2.73 12.85 9.45
C PHE A 120 -3.48 11.63 8.88
N ILE A 121 -4.65 11.86 8.28
CA ILE A 121 -5.47 10.78 7.69
C ILE A 121 -4.73 10.07 6.55
N TRP A 122 -3.96 10.80 5.75
CA TRP A 122 -3.15 10.22 4.70
C TRP A 122 -2.06 9.27 5.26
N ILE A 123 -1.43 9.64 6.39
CA ILE A 123 -0.47 8.78 7.09
C ILE A 123 -1.18 7.60 7.75
N ALA A 124 -2.35 7.82 8.39
CA ALA A 124 -3.15 6.78 9.03
C ALA A 124 -3.62 5.73 8.01
N GLY A 125 -4.14 6.15 6.86
CA GLY A 125 -4.54 5.23 5.79
C GLY A 125 -3.38 4.41 5.19
N ARG A 126 -2.13 4.80 5.48
CA ARG A 126 -0.92 4.04 5.13
C ARG A 126 -0.38 3.17 6.27
N GLY A 127 -1.02 3.19 7.43
CA GLY A 127 -0.54 2.49 8.62
C GLY A 127 0.79 3.03 9.15
N LYS A 128 1.02 4.35 9.06
CA LYS A 128 2.31 4.98 9.39
C LYS A 128 2.22 6.05 10.49
N ILE A 129 1.10 6.15 11.19
CA ILE A 129 1.02 7.00 12.38
C ILE A 129 1.87 6.39 13.51
N LEU A 130 2.31 7.23 14.45
CA LEU A 130 3.24 6.84 15.52
C LEU A 130 2.51 6.13 16.67
N THR A 131 1.87 5.01 16.37
CA THR A 131 1.33 4.06 17.34
C THR A 131 2.44 3.25 18.00
N CYS A 132 2.16 2.61 19.16
CA CYS A 132 3.16 1.83 19.89
C CYS A 132 3.80 0.75 19.01
N ASP A 133 3.01 0.04 18.20
CA ASP A 133 3.52 -0.99 17.29
C ASP A 133 4.47 -0.41 16.21
N ASN A 134 4.17 0.77 15.66
CA ASN A 134 5.04 1.43 14.69
C ASN A 134 6.32 1.97 15.32
N LEU A 135 6.22 2.52 16.54
CA LEU A 135 7.39 2.96 17.30
C LEU A 135 8.31 1.80 17.68
N MET A 136 7.74 0.65 18.04
CA MET A 136 8.53 -0.57 18.30
C MET A 136 9.23 -1.09 17.04
N LYS A 137 8.56 -1.05 15.89
CA LYS A 137 9.20 -1.34 14.59
C LYS A 137 10.39 -0.41 14.28
N MET A 138 10.39 0.79 14.84
CA MET A 138 11.50 1.76 14.74
C MET A 138 12.59 1.55 15.80
N GLY A 139 12.44 0.54 16.68
CA GLY A 139 13.42 0.20 17.71
C GLY A 139 13.19 0.85 19.07
N HIS A 140 12.05 1.51 19.31
CA HIS A 140 11.68 2.03 20.62
C HIS A 140 11.21 0.89 21.53
N VAL A 141 11.63 0.91 22.78
CA VAL A 141 11.15 -0.03 23.83
C VAL A 141 9.99 0.64 24.56
N LEU A 142 8.79 0.21 24.27
CA LEU A 142 7.54 0.77 24.82
C LEU A 142 6.66 -0.37 25.34
N ALA A 143 5.75 -0.03 26.27
CA ALA A 143 4.67 -0.94 26.63
C ALA A 143 3.69 -1.03 25.46
N ASP A 144 3.37 -2.26 25.05
CA ASP A 144 2.57 -2.53 23.84
C ASP A 144 1.05 -2.40 24.05
N TRP A 145 0.65 -1.53 24.95
CA TRP A 145 -0.75 -1.37 25.35
C TRP A 145 -1.35 -0.13 24.70
N CYS A 146 -2.58 -0.27 24.21
CA CYS A 146 -3.38 0.87 23.82
C CYS A 146 -3.65 1.75 25.08
N CYS A 147 -3.15 2.97 25.07
CA CYS A 147 -3.36 3.90 26.19
C CYS A 147 -4.83 4.30 26.36
N MET A 148 -5.68 4.06 25.35
CA MET A 148 -7.11 4.36 25.40
C MET A 148 -7.91 3.32 26.20
N CYS A 149 -7.76 2.03 25.90
CA CYS A 149 -8.51 0.94 26.53
C CYS A 149 -7.71 0.10 27.52
N LYS A 150 -6.37 0.14 27.45
CA LYS A 150 -5.44 -0.67 28.26
C LYS A 150 -5.61 -2.19 28.18
N ASN A 151 -6.40 -2.67 27.22
CA ASN A 151 -6.77 -4.08 27.06
C ASN A 151 -6.17 -4.76 25.83
N HIS A 152 -5.76 -4.01 24.83
CA HIS A 152 -5.32 -4.51 23.53
C HIS A 152 -4.03 -3.82 23.09
N TRP A 153 -3.38 -4.38 22.10
CA TRP A 153 -2.20 -3.81 21.46
C TRP A 153 -2.57 -2.58 20.65
N GLU A 154 -1.73 -1.54 20.71
CA GLU A 154 -1.99 -0.31 20.01
C GLU A 154 -1.49 -0.40 18.56
N THR A 155 -2.39 -0.74 17.64
CA THR A 155 -2.22 -0.58 16.19
C THR A 155 -3.08 0.58 15.71
N GLU A 156 -2.83 1.08 14.49
CA GLU A 156 -3.66 2.14 13.90
C GLU A 156 -5.12 1.72 13.74
N ASP A 157 -5.35 0.49 13.29
CA ASP A 157 -6.70 -0.05 13.09
C ASP A 157 -7.44 -0.21 14.42
N HIS A 158 -6.75 -0.72 15.47
CA HIS A 158 -7.34 -0.81 16.79
C HIS A 158 -7.66 0.60 17.35
N LEU A 159 -6.68 1.50 17.35
CA LEU A 159 -6.81 2.82 17.96
C LEU A 159 -7.94 3.64 17.32
N LEU A 160 -8.04 3.63 16.00
CA LEU A 160 -8.95 4.50 15.26
C LEU A 160 -10.32 3.87 14.98
N LEU A 161 -10.45 2.54 15.06
CA LEU A 161 -11.69 1.83 14.74
C LEU A 161 -12.21 0.93 15.86
N HIS A 162 -11.34 0.10 16.46
CA HIS A 162 -11.76 -1.04 17.27
C HIS A 162 -11.56 -0.87 18.77
N CYS A 163 -10.85 0.17 19.21
CA CYS A 163 -10.77 0.51 20.62
C CYS A 163 -12.16 0.83 21.18
N GLU A 164 -12.44 0.47 22.43
CA GLU A 164 -13.73 0.72 23.10
C GLU A 164 -14.17 2.19 22.98
N VAL A 165 -13.24 3.13 23.17
CA VAL A 165 -13.51 4.57 23.01
C VAL A 165 -13.80 4.92 21.54
N ALA A 166 -13.06 4.34 20.60
CA ALA A 166 -13.29 4.56 19.18
C ALA A 166 -14.65 4.01 18.72
N THR A 167 -14.98 2.79 19.13
CA THR A 167 -16.29 2.16 18.82
C THR A 167 -17.45 2.95 19.40
N ALA A 168 -17.30 3.47 20.61
CA ALA A 168 -18.33 4.32 21.23
C ALA A 168 -18.54 5.63 20.44
N LEU A 169 -17.45 6.28 19.99
CA LEU A 169 -17.54 7.50 19.17
C LEU A 169 -18.10 7.21 17.75
N TRP A 170 -17.71 6.11 17.13
CA TRP A 170 -18.31 5.69 15.85
C TRP A 170 -19.80 5.38 16.01
N GLY A 171 -20.18 4.68 17.09
CA GLY A 171 -21.59 4.41 17.43
C GLY A 171 -22.40 5.70 17.61
N PHE A 172 -21.84 6.69 18.28
CA PHE A 172 -22.45 8.02 18.42
C PHE A 172 -22.66 8.70 17.05
N VAL A 173 -21.66 8.65 16.16
CA VAL A 173 -21.78 9.18 14.78
C VAL A 173 -22.87 8.45 14.01
N PHE A 174 -22.88 7.11 14.05
CA PHE A 174 -23.89 6.33 13.34
C PHE A 174 -25.31 6.63 13.83
N GLN A 175 -25.47 6.82 15.13
CA GLN A 175 -26.74 7.22 15.72
C GLN A 175 -27.15 8.64 15.29
N THR A 176 -26.19 9.59 15.31
CA THR A 176 -26.44 11.01 14.93
C THR A 176 -26.82 11.14 13.46
N PHE A 177 -26.27 10.31 12.59
CA PHE A 177 -26.58 10.34 11.15
C PHE A 177 -27.62 9.29 10.72
N GLY A 178 -28.21 8.55 11.66
CA GLY A 178 -29.22 7.53 11.35
C GLY A 178 -28.73 6.36 10.49
N ILE A 179 -27.43 6.00 10.61
CA ILE A 179 -26.79 4.98 9.75
C ILE A 179 -26.64 3.67 10.50
N GLN A 180 -26.86 2.56 9.79
CA GLN A 180 -26.51 1.23 10.23
C GLN A 180 -25.34 0.71 9.38
N TRP A 181 -24.15 0.68 9.96
CA TRP A 181 -22.96 0.19 9.29
C TRP A 181 -22.05 -0.58 10.25
N VAL A 182 -21.36 -1.59 9.71
CA VAL A 182 -20.35 -2.35 10.45
C VAL A 182 -18.98 -1.80 10.13
N LEU A 183 -18.22 -1.46 11.14
CA LEU A 183 -16.84 -0.96 10.96
C LEU A 183 -15.97 -2.02 10.28
N PRO A 184 -15.26 -1.66 9.21
CA PRO A 184 -14.33 -2.58 8.54
C PRO A 184 -13.09 -2.82 9.38
N ALA A 185 -12.33 -3.87 9.06
CA ALA A 185 -11.14 -4.26 9.80
C ALA A 185 -9.99 -3.25 9.72
N LYS A 186 -9.93 -2.43 8.66
CA LYS A 186 -8.82 -1.50 8.41
C LYS A 186 -9.30 -0.07 8.16
N VAL A 187 -8.49 0.90 8.63
CA VAL A 187 -8.71 2.33 8.37
C VAL A 187 -8.83 2.63 6.88
N LEU A 188 -7.99 2.00 6.06
CA LEU A 188 -8.04 2.17 4.60
C LEU A 188 -9.39 1.72 4.02
N ASP A 189 -9.91 0.59 4.47
CA ASP A 189 -11.19 0.04 4.01
C ASP A 189 -12.37 0.89 4.49
N LEU A 190 -12.26 1.51 5.68
CA LEU A 190 -13.22 2.51 6.15
C LEU A 190 -13.29 3.70 5.22
N LEU A 191 -12.15 4.31 4.89
CA LEU A 191 -12.09 5.47 4.00
C LEU A 191 -12.65 5.14 2.61
N PHE A 192 -12.34 3.94 2.09
CA PHE A 192 -12.89 3.43 0.85
C PHE A 192 -14.40 3.23 0.89
N GLY A 193 -14.89 2.54 1.94
CA GLY A 193 -16.30 2.24 2.12
C GLY A 193 -17.11 3.52 2.29
N TRP A 194 -16.65 4.43 3.13
CA TRP A 194 -17.29 5.71 3.39
C TRP A 194 -17.54 6.51 2.12
N TYR A 195 -16.54 6.63 1.27
CA TYR A 195 -16.63 7.37 0.02
C TYR A 195 -17.51 6.67 -1.03
N ASN A 196 -17.38 5.35 -1.21
CA ASN A 196 -18.09 4.63 -2.26
C ASN A 196 -19.55 4.29 -1.93
N TRP A 197 -19.83 3.95 -0.65
CA TRP A 197 -21.18 3.53 -0.24
C TRP A 197 -22.08 4.71 0.07
N PHE A 198 -21.52 5.75 0.62
CA PHE A 198 -22.26 6.94 1.04
C PHE A 198 -22.04 8.15 0.13
N GLY A 199 -21.30 8.02 -0.94
CA GLY A 199 -21.00 9.10 -1.90
C GLY A 199 -22.22 9.71 -2.59
N ARG A 200 -23.44 9.21 -2.34
CA ARG A 200 -24.70 9.84 -2.71
C ARG A 200 -25.16 10.90 -1.72
N HIS A 201 -24.65 10.89 -0.50
CA HIS A 201 -24.82 11.99 0.43
C HIS A 201 -23.81 13.06 0.04
N SER A 202 -24.28 14.00 -0.78
CA SER A 202 -23.45 15.05 -1.39
C SER A 202 -23.11 16.19 -0.43
N SER A 203 -23.32 16.03 0.88
CA SER A 203 -22.91 17.06 1.81
C SER A 203 -21.41 16.99 2.05
N ASP A 204 -20.73 18.11 1.82
CA ASP A 204 -19.30 18.26 2.13
C ASP A 204 -19.01 17.91 3.60
N ILE A 205 -20.00 18.11 4.50
CA ILE A 205 -19.96 17.78 5.93
C ILE A 205 -19.79 16.26 6.13
N TRP A 206 -20.52 15.44 5.38
CA TRP A 206 -20.44 13.99 5.47
C TRP A 206 -19.01 13.48 5.22
N ASN A 207 -18.33 14.04 4.25
CA ASN A 207 -16.96 13.67 3.91
C ASN A 207 -15.94 14.10 4.98
N LEU A 208 -16.28 15.09 5.82
CA LEU A 208 -15.43 15.52 6.93
C LEU A 208 -15.48 14.57 8.13
N VAL A 209 -16.59 13.86 8.33
CA VAL A 209 -16.83 13.04 9.53
C VAL A 209 -15.69 12.08 9.85
N PRO A 210 -15.27 11.16 8.96
CA PRO A 210 -14.21 10.21 9.30
C PRO A 210 -12.88 10.90 9.58
N LEU A 211 -12.59 12.02 8.92
CA LEU A 211 -11.34 12.73 9.07
C LEU A 211 -11.25 13.35 10.47
N TYR A 212 -12.31 14.03 10.89
CA TYR A 212 -12.37 14.74 12.18
C TYR A 212 -12.53 13.78 13.34
N LEU A 213 -13.27 12.68 13.19
CA LEU A 213 -13.42 11.67 14.24
C LEU A 213 -12.10 10.98 14.54
N MET A 214 -11.40 10.49 13.52
CA MET A 214 -10.10 9.85 13.71
C MET A 214 -9.04 10.84 14.24
N TRP A 215 -9.12 12.11 13.84
CA TRP A 215 -8.27 13.16 14.41
C TRP A 215 -8.55 13.37 15.90
N SER A 216 -9.82 13.42 16.34
CA SER A 216 -10.21 13.55 17.74
C SER A 216 -9.71 12.37 18.58
N LEU A 217 -9.82 11.16 18.06
CA LEU A 217 -9.27 9.95 18.70
C LEU A 217 -7.74 10.02 18.86
N TRP A 218 -7.04 10.49 17.82
CA TRP A 218 -5.60 10.67 17.87
C TRP A 218 -5.17 11.73 18.90
N GLN A 219 -5.89 12.82 18.98
CA GLN A 219 -5.64 13.86 19.99
C GLN A 219 -5.87 13.33 21.41
N GLU A 220 -6.97 12.62 21.66
CA GLU A 220 -7.25 12.01 22.94
C GLU A 220 -6.18 10.99 23.34
N ARG A 221 -5.74 10.16 22.42
CA ARG A 221 -4.63 9.23 22.63
C ARG A 221 -3.37 9.97 23.11
N ASN A 222 -3.04 11.07 22.49
CA ASN A 222 -1.87 11.87 22.89
C ASN A 222 -2.06 12.53 24.27
N HIS A 223 -3.27 13.02 24.58
CA HIS A 223 -3.57 13.55 25.91
C HIS A 223 -3.45 12.46 27.01
N ARG A 224 -3.90 11.23 26.73
CA ARG A 224 -3.78 10.13 27.71
C ARG A 224 -2.34 9.70 27.96
N ILE A 225 -1.43 9.87 27.03
CA ILE A 225 0.01 9.69 27.26
C ILE A 225 0.54 10.72 28.27
N GLU A 226 -0.06 11.91 28.30
CA GLU A 226 0.25 12.99 29.23
C GLU A 226 -0.61 12.94 30.52
N ASP A 227 -1.28 11.81 30.80
CA ASP A 227 -2.20 11.58 31.91
C ASP A 227 -3.41 12.54 31.94
N LEU A 228 -3.82 13.08 30.80
CA LEU A 228 -4.93 14.00 30.60
C LEU A 228 -6.13 13.31 29.97
N GLU A 229 -6.76 12.36 30.65
CA GLU A 229 -7.93 11.64 30.16
C GLU A 229 -9.19 12.48 30.14
N LYS A 230 -9.92 12.48 29.01
CA LYS A 230 -11.20 13.18 28.85
C LYS A 230 -12.36 12.19 28.83
N SER A 231 -13.53 12.66 29.29
CA SER A 231 -14.75 11.85 29.24
C SER A 231 -15.24 11.63 27.80
N LEU A 232 -15.98 10.56 27.59
CA LEU A 232 -16.58 10.26 26.26
C LEU A 232 -17.52 11.40 25.81
N ILE A 233 -18.30 11.98 26.73
CA ILE A 233 -19.19 13.10 26.42
C ILE A 233 -18.40 14.31 25.94
N TYR A 234 -17.28 14.62 26.57
CA TYR A 234 -16.41 15.71 26.15
C TYR A 234 -15.85 15.46 24.74
N LEU A 235 -15.47 14.22 24.42
CA LEU A 235 -14.95 13.87 23.08
C LEU A 235 -16.03 13.98 22.00
N GLN A 236 -17.27 13.63 22.31
CA GLN A 236 -18.42 13.83 21.42
C GLN A 236 -18.67 15.30 21.12
N GLU A 237 -18.70 16.15 22.18
CA GLU A 237 -18.86 17.59 22.04
C GLU A 237 -17.70 18.24 21.27
N GLN A 238 -16.46 17.83 21.57
CA GLN A 238 -15.27 18.31 20.88
C GLN A 238 -15.29 17.94 19.39
N PHE A 239 -15.67 16.71 19.06
CA PHE A 239 -15.81 16.27 17.66
C PHE A 239 -16.87 17.09 16.91
N LEU A 240 -18.06 17.25 17.51
CA LEU A 240 -19.14 18.05 16.92
C LEU A 240 -18.73 19.52 16.77
N GLY A 241 -18.06 20.10 17.75
CA GLY A 241 -17.54 21.47 17.69
C GLY A 241 -16.55 21.67 16.54
N LEU A 242 -15.57 20.76 16.41
CA LEU A 242 -14.60 20.80 15.31
C LEU A 242 -15.29 20.67 13.94
N LEU A 243 -16.27 19.78 13.83
CA LEU A 243 -17.02 19.57 12.58
C LEU A 243 -17.86 20.80 12.24
N TYR A 244 -18.53 21.42 13.24
CA TYR A 244 -19.29 22.65 13.10
C TYR A 244 -18.41 23.83 12.65
N ASP A 245 -17.29 24.07 13.35
CA ASP A 245 -16.38 25.17 13.03
C ASP A 245 -15.81 25.06 11.62
N CYS A 246 -15.44 23.84 11.20
CA CYS A 246 -14.98 23.60 9.84
C CYS A 246 -16.08 23.85 8.82
N SER A 247 -17.27 23.30 9.06
CA SER A 247 -18.43 23.45 8.14
C SER A 247 -18.82 24.91 7.97
N ARG A 248 -18.80 25.68 9.04
CA ARG A 248 -19.05 27.12 9.02
C ARG A 248 -17.96 27.89 8.29
N SER A 249 -16.70 27.56 8.53
CA SER A 249 -15.55 28.23 7.89
C SER A 249 -15.54 28.07 6.37
N TRP A 250 -16.05 26.95 5.87
CA TRP A 250 -16.15 26.67 4.43
C TRP A 250 -17.50 27.04 3.81
N GLY A 251 -18.45 27.56 4.63
CA GLY A 251 -19.77 27.95 4.15
C GLY A 251 -20.65 26.77 3.70
N PHE A 252 -20.46 25.59 4.29
CA PHE A 252 -21.27 24.41 3.97
C PHE A 252 -22.68 24.46 4.55
N MET A 253 -22.90 25.35 5.53
CA MET A 253 -24.21 25.56 6.12
C MET A 253 -24.28 26.89 6.91
N GLU A 254 -25.51 27.37 7.11
CA GLU A 254 -25.82 28.62 7.79
C GLU A 254 -26.34 28.42 9.23
N ALA A 255 -26.04 27.27 9.88
CA ALA A 255 -26.49 27.04 11.25
C ALA A 255 -25.92 28.10 12.21
N SER A 256 -26.79 28.71 12.99
CA SER A 256 -26.44 29.80 13.93
C SER A 256 -25.84 29.26 15.23
N SER A 257 -26.13 28.00 15.56
CA SER A 257 -25.67 27.35 16.80
C SER A 257 -25.27 25.89 16.57
N LEU A 258 -24.47 25.32 17.49
CA LEU A 258 -24.10 23.90 17.48
C LEU A 258 -25.35 22.99 17.58
N SER A 259 -26.35 23.41 18.36
CA SER A 259 -27.61 22.66 18.50
C SER A 259 -28.38 22.59 17.18
N ASP A 260 -28.49 23.71 16.44
CA ASP A 260 -29.15 23.74 15.13
C ASP A 260 -28.38 22.85 14.12
N PHE A 261 -27.05 22.87 14.25
CA PHE A 261 -26.18 22.03 13.44
C PHE A 261 -26.48 20.53 13.65
N VAL A 262 -26.53 20.08 14.92
CA VAL A 262 -26.81 18.67 15.24
C VAL A 262 -28.20 18.25 14.75
N VAL A 263 -29.21 19.12 14.90
CA VAL A 263 -30.56 18.86 14.37
C VAL A 263 -30.55 18.71 12.86
N SER A 264 -29.77 19.53 12.16
CA SER A 264 -29.65 19.46 10.68
C SER A 264 -28.97 18.17 10.19
N LEU A 265 -28.05 17.60 10.98
CA LEU A 265 -27.38 16.33 10.63
C LEU A 265 -28.35 15.14 10.65
N ASN A 266 -29.38 15.16 11.54
CA ASN A 266 -30.39 14.12 11.62
C ASN A 266 -31.41 14.19 10.46
N ALA A 267 -31.47 15.29 9.73
CA ALA A 267 -32.43 15.50 8.65
C ALA A 267 -31.83 15.20 7.24
N THR A 268 -30.56 14.87 7.17
CA THR A 268 -29.83 14.62 5.91
C THR A 268 -29.70 13.14 5.67
#